data_55bf684125c01d059d662ac5a21c5364
#
_entry.id   55bf684125c01d059d662ac5a21c5364
#
_cell.length_a   1.000
_cell.length_b   1.000
_cell.length_c   1.000
_cell.angle_alpha   90.00
_cell.angle_beta   90.00
_cell.angle_gamma   90.00
#
_symmetry.space_group_name_H-M   'P 1'
#
loop_
_entity.id
_entity.type
_entity.pdbx_description
1 polymer ?
#
loop_
_entity_poly.entity_id
_entity_poly.type
_entity_poly.pdbx_seq_one_letter_code
_entity_poly.pdbx_strand_id
1 'polypeptide(L)'
;ALDTVTTPFSVEITLSIEETARAHGWNSFVVNMFSDDRPEAVVDLLLSHRPDGIIFTTMGLRQVPLPEKLLTLPCVLANCESLSQPVACYIPDDEQGQYDAVKALLAAGYRRPLCLHLPASQPATIRRRRGLERACREVGIEPDHLSHSYMGQGDEHYHDIPAVVLAHIREGKPGFDSVICGNDRIAFMVYQTLLGQGLRIPQDVAVVGYDNMVGIGDLFLPPLSTVQLPHYDIGRLSALHIIHGDNHRETRKVASPWLPRASH
;
A
#
# COMPACT_ATOMS: atom_id res chain seq x y z
N ALA A 1 2.27 16.27 4.01
CA ALA A 1 1.44 15.07 3.99
C ALA A 1 -0.02 15.49 4.02
N LEU A 2 -0.81 14.98 3.10
CA LEU A 2 -2.24 15.33 2.96
C LEU A 2 -3.14 14.60 3.96
N ASP A 3 -2.56 13.83 4.88
CA ASP A 3 -3.32 13.00 5.78
C ASP A 3 -2.69 13.00 7.17
N THR A 4 -3.53 12.83 8.16
CA THR A 4 -3.10 12.88 9.57
C THR A 4 -2.18 11.70 9.92
N VAL A 5 -1.20 11.92 10.78
CA VAL A 5 -0.31 10.89 11.38
C VAL A 5 -1.10 9.84 12.18
N THR A 6 -2.42 9.77 11.99
CA THR A 6 -3.32 8.94 12.80
C THR A 6 -3.60 7.57 12.21
N THR A 7 -3.10 7.26 11.01
CA THR A 7 -3.25 5.90 10.48
C THR A 7 -2.02 5.05 10.77
N PRO A 8 -2.22 3.76 11.05
CA PRO A 8 -1.12 2.82 11.33
C PRO A 8 -0.02 2.82 10.26
N PHE A 9 -0.37 3.11 9.01
CA PHE A 9 0.56 3.05 7.87
C PHE A 9 1.60 4.17 7.85
N SER A 10 1.22 5.40 8.25
CA SER A 10 2.16 6.53 8.27
C SER A 10 3.13 6.48 9.45
N VAL A 11 2.74 5.80 10.52
CA VAL A 11 3.54 5.70 11.74
C VAL A 11 4.87 4.99 11.48
N GLU A 12 4.87 3.89 10.72
CA GLU A 12 6.12 3.15 10.44
C GLU A 12 7.14 3.97 9.65
N ILE A 13 6.70 4.77 8.67
CA ILE A 13 7.62 5.63 7.89
C ILE A 13 8.23 6.68 8.80
N THR A 14 7.41 7.39 9.58
CA THR A 14 7.90 8.46 10.46
C THR A 14 8.74 7.92 11.61
N LEU A 15 8.36 6.77 12.18
CA LEU A 15 9.13 6.10 13.23
C LEU A 15 10.52 5.72 12.73
N SER A 16 10.61 5.06 11.57
CA SER A 16 11.89 4.63 11.03
C SER A 16 12.79 5.79 10.60
N ILE A 17 12.20 6.91 10.14
CA ILE A 17 12.95 8.15 9.88
C ILE A 17 13.55 8.65 11.19
N GLU A 18 12.75 8.74 12.25
CA GLU A 18 13.22 9.25 13.55
C GLU A 18 14.30 8.36 14.16
N GLU A 19 14.07 7.03 14.19
CA GLU A 19 15.05 6.06 14.71
C GLU A 19 16.38 6.14 13.94
N THR A 20 16.31 6.22 12.60
CA THR A 20 17.50 6.30 11.76
C THR A 20 18.23 7.64 11.97
N ALA A 21 17.52 8.75 12.01
CA ALA A 21 18.11 10.06 12.28
C ALA A 21 18.82 10.07 13.63
N ARG A 22 18.16 9.61 14.67
CA ARG A 22 18.71 9.55 16.05
C ARG A 22 19.96 8.67 16.13
N ALA A 23 19.95 7.51 15.46
CA ALA A 23 21.09 6.59 15.44
C ALA A 23 22.35 7.20 14.79
N HIS A 24 22.17 8.22 13.95
CA HIS A 24 23.26 8.95 13.27
C HIS A 24 23.53 10.34 13.87
N GLY A 25 22.96 10.65 15.02
CA GLY A 25 23.17 11.93 15.71
C GLY A 25 22.41 13.11 15.10
N TRP A 26 21.38 12.84 14.30
CA TRP A 26 20.48 13.82 13.72
C TRP A 26 19.20 13.94 14.54
N ASN A 27 18.53 15.08 14.41
CA ASN A 27 17.20 15.31 14.97
C ASN A 27 16.17 15.42 13.83
N SER A 28 14.99 14.86 14.05
CA SER A 28 13.86 15.02 13.14
C SER A 28 12.73 15.80 13.81
N PHE A 29 11.97 16.52 13.03
CA PHE A 29 10.68 17.08 13.41
C PHE A 29 9.69 16.95 12.27
N VAL A 30 8.41 16.90 12.58
CA VAL A 30 7.35 16.65 11.60
C VAL A 30 6.46 17.88 11.50
N VAL A 31 6.23 18.33 10.28
CA VAL A 31 5.20 19.33 9.96
C VAL A 31 4.15 18.63 9.12
N ASN A 32 2.92 18.52 9.63
CA ASN A 32 1.80 17.99 8.90
C ASN A 32 1.20 19.05 7.98
N MET A 33 0.79 18.65 6.79
CA MET A 33 0.04 19.46 5.87
C MET A 33 -1.36 18.85 5.71
N PHE A 34 -2.38 19.57 6.17
CA PHE A 34 -3.77 19.16 6.08
C PHE A 34 -4.41 19.65 4.77
N SER A 35 -5.56 19.08 4.41
CA SER A 35 -6.28 19.41 3.16
C SER A 35 -6.65 20.90 3.04
N ASP A 36 -6.89 21.55 4.17
CA ASP A 36 -7.32 22.95 4.23
C ASP A 36 -6.16 23.95 4.33
N ASP A 37 -4.92 23.42 4.45
CA ASP A 37 -3.73 24.26 4.53
C ASP A 37 -3.36 24.86 3.17
N ARG A 38 -2.76 26.04 3.21
CA ARG A 38 -2.07 26.58 2.05
C ARG A 38 -0.65 25.99 2.01
N PRO A 39 -0.30 25.24 0.95
CA PRO A 39 0.98 24.52 0.87
C PRO A 39 2.18 25.43 1.13
N GLU A 40 2.15 26.68 0.61
CA GLU A 40 3.24 27.63 0.79
C GLU A 40 3.46 28.01 2.25
N ALA A 41 2.39 28.18 3.03
CA ALA A 41 2.48 28.52 4.44
C ALA A 41 3.07 27.38 5.27
N VAL A 42 2.73 26.13 4.95
CA VAL A 42 3.28 24.94 5.60
C VAL A 42 4.77 24.80 5.26
N VAL A 43 5.13 25.04 4.00
CA VAL A 43 6.54 25.01 3.56
C VAL A 43 7.35 26.13 4.25
N ASP A 44 6.81 27.33 4.33
CA ASP A 44 7.48 28.44 5.03
C ASP A 44 7.66 28.15 6.53
N LEU A 45 6.68 27.52 7.17
CA LEU A 45 6.81 27.04 8.55
C LEU A 45 7.94 26.00 8.66
N LEU A 46 7.97 25.00 7.79
CA LEU A 46 9.02 23.97 7.77
C LEU A 46 10.41 24.63 7.63
N LEU A 47 10.58 25.53 6.66
CA LEU A 47 11.85 26.19 6.38
C LEU A 47 12.27 27.17 7.48
N SER A 48 11.33 27.72 8.27
CA SER A 48 11.64 28.59 9.41
C SER A 48 12.46 27.88 10.50
N HIS A 49 12.36 26.56 10.57
CA HIS A 49 13.16 25.72 11.48
C HIS A 49 14.57 25.42 10.95
N ARG A 50 14.94 25.92 9.76
CA ARG A 50 16.26 25.76 9.13
C ARG A 50 16.73 24.31 9.09
N PRO A 51 15.95 23.38 8.48
CA PRO A 51 16.36 21.99 8.36
C PRO A 51 17.57 21.86 7.42
N ASP A 52 18.41 20.84 7.64
CA ASP A 52 19.52 20.47 6.73
C ASP A 52 19.04 19.63 5.53
N GLY A 53 17.86 19.03 5.62
CA GLY A 53 17.24 18.24 4.56
C GLY A 53 15.77 17.99 4.81
N ILE A 54 15.07 17.55 3.77
CA ILE A 54 13.62 17.40 3.78
C ILE A 54 13.24 16.01 3.28
N ILE A 55 12.40 15.31 4.04
CA ILE A 55 11.73 14.07 3.62
C ILE A 55 10.26 14.40 3.47
N PHE A 56 9.76 14.39 2.24
CA PHE A 56 8.34 14.55 1.97
C PHE A 56 7.68 13.17 1.90
N THR A 57 6.64 12.95 2.68
CA THR A 57 5.96 11.64 2.73
C THR A 57 4.46 11.76 2.58
N THR A 58 3.84 10.71 2.05
CA THR A 58 2.38 10.53 1.99
C THR A 58 2.00 9.18 2.58
N MET A 59 0.77 9.07 3.10
CA MET A 59 0.27 7.85 3.73
C MET A 59 0.04 6.70 2.74
N GLY A 60 -0.54 7.00 1.59
CA GLY A 60 -0.67 6.07 0.47
C GLY A 60 0.20 6.53 -0.69
N LEU A 61 0.65 5.59 -1.53
CA LEU A 61 1.44 5.93 -2.71
C LEU A 61 0.68 6.91 -3.61
N ARG A 62 1.25 8.10 -3.79
CA ARG A 62 0.67 9.19 -4.59
C ARG A 62 1.71 9.84 -5.48
N GLN A 63 1.22 10.47 -6.54
CA GLN A 63 1.97 11.45 -7.29
C GLN A 63 1.60 12.86 -6.79
N VAL A 64 2.59 13.65 -6.43
CA VAL A 64 2.40 14.96 -5.78
C VAL A 64 3.08 16.09 -6.54
N PRO A 65 2.45 17.26 -6.66
CA PRO A 65 3.17 18.46 -7.03
C PRO A 65 4.06 18.89 -5.87
N LEU A 66 5.34 19.14 -6.12
CA LEU A 66 6.27 19.62 -5.10
C LEU A 66 6.41 21.14 -5.20
N PRO A 67 6.23 21.87 -4.08
CA PRO A 67 6.58 23.26 -4.00
C PRO A 67 8.09 23.47 -4.28
N GLU A 68 8.43 24.38 -5.19
CA GLU A 68 9.83 24.62 -5.60
C GLU A 68 10.74 24.99 -4.42
N LYS A 69 10.21 25.68 -3.43
CA LYS A 69 10.96 26.05 -2.21
C LYS A 69 11.55 24.84 -1.47
N LEU A 70 10.92 23.66 -1.53
CA LEU A 70 11.45 22.43 -0.91
C LEU A 70 12.72 21.95 -1.58
N LEU A 71 12.92 22.27 -2.85
CA LEU A 71 14.06 21.84 -3.65
C LEU A 71 15.29 22.74 -3.48
N THR A 72 15.20 23.75 -2.65
CA THR A 72 16.35 24.57 -2.25
C THR A 72 17.28 23.87 -1.25
N LEU A 73 16.82 22.76 -0.68
CA LEU A 73 17.55 21.88 0.24
C LEU A 73 17.59 20.44 -0.31
N PRO A 74 18.47 19.59 0.21
CA PRO A 74 18.39 18.16 -0.04
C PRO A 74 16.98 17.65 0.24
N CYS A 75 16.33 17.06 -0.76
CA CYS A 75 14.94 16.64 -0.67
C CYS A 75 14.78 15.23 -1.23
N VAL A 76 14.08 14.36 -0.47
CA VAL A 76 13.74 13.00 -0.87
C VAL A 76 12.26 12.73 -0.61
N LEU A 77 11.66 11.89 -1.45
CA LEU A 77 10.27 11.47 -1.34
C LEU A 77 10.17 10.07 -0.76
N ALA A 78 9.34 9.91 0.25
CA ALA A 78 9.02 8.63 0.89
C ALA A 78 7.56 8.26 0.61
N ASN A 79 7.34 7.11 -0.04
CA ASN A 79 6.01 6.61 -0.41
C ASN A 79 5.21 7.57 -1.34
N CYS A 80 5.89 8.38 -2.12
CA CYS A 80 5.30 9.24 -3.15
C CYS A 80 6.30 9.54 -4.27
N GLU A 81 5.78 10.05 -5.37
CA GLU A 81 6.56 10.45 -6.56
C GLU A 81 6.23 11.90 -6.94
N SER A 82 7.19 12.60 -7.51
CA SER A 82 6.97 13.96 -8.03
C SER A 82 6.30 13.93 -9.40
N LEU A 83 5.32 14.82 -9.59
CA LEU A 83 4.69 15.06 -10.89
C LEU A 83 5.51 15.94 -11.84
N SER A 84 6.37 16.81 -11.28
CA SER A 84 6.93 17.93 -12.02
C SER A 84 8.45 17.89 -12.20
N GLN A 85 9.17 17.32 -11.27
CA GLN A 85 10.64 17.35 -11.28
C GLN A 85 11.25 16.02 -10.83
N PRO A 86 12.39 15.62 -11.36
CA PRO A 86 13.10 14.42 -10.91
C PRO A 86 13.69 14.66 -9.51
N VAL A 87 13.12 13.97 -8.52
CA VAL A 87 13.56 13.95 -7.12
C VAL A 87 13.71 12.49 -6.71
N ALA A 88 14.70 12.17 -5.88
CA ALA A 88 14.86 10.83 -5.35
C ALA A 88 13.59 10.37 -4.62
N CYS A 89 13.11 9.18 -4.96
CA CYS A 89 11.90 8.60 -4.39
C CYS A 89 12.17 7.18 -3.93
N TYR A 90 11.66 6.82 -2.76
CA TYR A 90 11.59 5.44 -2.28
C TYR A 90 10.13 5.03 -2.18
N ILE A 91 9.74 3.99 -2.93
CA ILE A 91 8.34 3.55 -3.04
C ILE A 91 8.25 2.03 -2.95
N PRO A 92 7.08 1.44 -2.58
CA PRO A 92 6.89 0.00 -2.63
C PRO A 92 7.03 -0.57 -4.03
N ASP A 93 7.57 -1.78 -4.17
CA ASP A 93 7.44 -2.55 -5.40
C ASP A 93 6.10 -3.28 -5.45
N ASP A 94 5.03 -2.50 -5.61
CA ASP A 94 3.65 -2.98 -5.65
C ASP A 94 3.40 -4.01 -6.74
N GLU A 95 4.07 -3.88 -7.88
CA GLU A 95 3.91 -4.79 -9.01
C GLU A 95 4.49 -6.16 -8.69
N GLN A 96 5.72 -6.20 -8.15
CA GLN A 96 6.36 -7.47 -7.81
C GLN A 96 5.67 -8.14 -6.62
N GLY A 97 5.33 -7.37 -5.57
CA GLY A 97 4.62 -7.93 -4.41
C GLY A 97 3.29 -8.57 -4.78
N GLN A 98 2.49 -7.91 -5.63
CA GLN A 98 1.22 -8.48 -6.09
C GLN A 98 1.42 -9.69 -7.00
N TYR A 99 2.44 -9.65 -7.88
CA TYR A 99 2.79 -10.79 -8.71
C TYR A 99 3.12 -12.03 -7.87
N ASP A 100 3.94 -11.88 -6.84
CA ASP A 100 4.36 -12.99 -5.98
C ASP A 100 3.18 -13.58 -5.20
N ALA A 101 2.29 -12.75 -4.68
CA ALA A 101 1.07 -13.18 -4.00
C ALA A 101 0.12 -13.96 -4.92
N VAL A 102 -0.13 -13.43 -6.12
CA VAL A 102 -1.01 -14.10 -7.10
C VAL A 102 -0.40 -15.39 -7.62
N LYS A 103 0.92 -15.40 -7.87
CA LYS A 103 1.64 -16.61 -8.27
C LYS A 103 1.54 -17.71 -7.22
N ALA A 104 1.65 -17.39 -5.93
CA ALA A 104 1.48 -18.34 -4.84
C ALA A 104 0.03 -18.91 -4.84
N LEU A 105 -0.97 -18.05 -4.98
CA LEU A 105 -2.38 -18.44 -5.04
C LEU A 105 -2.65 -19.40 -6.23
N LEU A 106 -2.13 -19.06 -7.41
CA LEU A 106 -2.26 -19.88 -8.61
C LEU A 106 -1.51 -21.22 -8.49
N ALA A 107 -0.34 -21.22 -7.82
CA ALA A 107 0.42 -22.45 -7.54
C ALA A 107 -0.32 -23.39 -6.57
N ALA A 108 -1.10 -22.83 -5.63
CA ALA A 108 -1.98 -23.59 -4.74
C ALA A 108 -3.23 -24.18 -5.44
N GLY A 109 -3.45 -23.87 -6.72
CA GLY A 109 -4.53 -24.46 -7.53
C GLY A 109 -5.77 -23.59 -7.72
N TYR A 110 -5.83 -22.41 -7.13
CA TYR A 110 -6.96 -21.48 -7.33
C TYR A 110 -6.94 -20.89 -8.76
N ARG A 111 -8.11 -20.76 -9.37
CA ARG A 111 -8.22 -20.36 -10.79
C ARG A 111 -9.29 -19.31 -11.08
N ARG A 112 -10.16 -19.02 -10.12
CA ARG A 112 -11.31 -18.13 -10.31
C ARG A 112 -11.34 -17.05 -9.22
N PRO A 113 -10.29 -16.22 -9.11
CA PRO A 113 -10.27 -15.17 -8.11
C PRO A 113 -11.30 -14.08 -8.38
N LEU A 114 -11.97 -13.61 -7.34
CA LEU A 114 -12.65 -12.32 -7.29
C LEU A 114 -11.61 -11.27 -6.90
N CYS A 115 -11.39 -10.28 -7.76
CA CYS A 115 -10.38 -9.26 -7.57
C CYS A 115 -11.03 -7.96 -7.06
N LEU A 116 -10.80 -7.61 -5.80
CA LEU A 116 -11.31 -6.41 -5.16
C LEU A 116 -10.20 -5.39 -5.03
N HIS A 117 -10.26 -4.35 -5.85
CA HIS A 117 -9.23 -3.33 -5.95
C HIS A 117 -9.55 -2.09 -5.12
N LEU A 118 -8.50 -1.37 -4.72
CA LEU A 118 -8.59 0.02 -4.30
C LEU A 118 -9.06 0.90 -5.49
N PRO A 119 -9.33 2.20 -5.29
CA PRO A 119 -9.75 3.07 -6.37
C PRO A 119 -8.83 3.01 -7.60
N ALA A 120 -9.43 2.92 -8.79
CA ALA A 120 -8.71 2.67 -10.05
C ALA A 120 -7.65 3.74 -10.39
N SER A 121 -7.82 4.97 -9.89
CA SER A 121 -6.89 6.08 -10.12
C SER A 121 -5.63 6.04 -9.24
N GLN A 122 -5.60 5.18 -8.21
CA GLN A 122 -4.44 5.13 -7.31
C GLN A 122 -3.23 4.46 -7.99
N PRO A 123 -2.02 5.02 -7.89
CA PRO A 123 -0.81 4.43 -8.47
C PRO A 123 -0.53 3.00 -7.99
N ALA A 124 -0.81 2.72 -6.71
CA ALA A 124 -0.69 1.38 -6.14
C ALA A 124 -1.61 0.38 -6.85
N THR A 125 -2.89 0.74 -7.07
CA THR A 125 -3.86 -0.11 -7.79
C THR A 125 -3.39 -0.46 -9.20
N ILE A 126 -2.90 0.54 -9.94
CA ILE A 126 -2.40 0.35 -11.31
C ILE A 126 -1.22 -0.62 -11.33
N ARG A 127 -0.28 -0.49 -10.39
CA ARG A 127 0.90 -1.35 -10.30
C ARG A 127 0.56 -2.76 -9.83
N ARG A 128 -0.27 -2.89 -8.80
CA ARG A 128 -0.77 -4.18 -8.31
C ARG A 128 -1.53 -4.92 -9.41
N ARG A 129 -2.37 -4.21 -10.19
CA ARG A 129 -3.05 -4.79 -11.34
C ARG A 129 -2.08 -5.39 -12.37
N ARG A 130 -0.99 -4.69 -12.70
CA ARG A 130 0.05 -5.21 -13.61
C ARG A 130 0.70 -6.50 -13.09
N GLY A 131 0.99 -6.57 -11.79
CA GLY A 131 1.53 -7.77 -11.15
C GLY A 131 0.58 -8.95 -11.22
N LEU A 132 -0.70 -8.72 -10.93
CA LEU A 132 -1.76 -9.73 -11.07
C LEU A 132 -1.87 -10.23 -12.52
N GLU A 133 -1.94 -9.34 -13.49
CA GLU A 133 -2.06 -9.67 -14.90
C GLU A 133 -0.87 -10.48 -15.41
N ARG A 134 0.34 -10.13 -14.98
CA ARG A 134 1.57 -10.87 -15.32
C ARG A 134 1.50 -12.30 -14.80
N ALA A 135 1.13 -12.51 -13.54
CA ALA A 135 1.02 -13.83 -12.93
C ALA A 135 -0.07 -14.70 -13.60
N CYS A 136 -1.22 -14.11 -13.95
CA CYS A 136 -2.31 -14.79 -14.63
C CYS A 136 -1.90 -15.27 -16.04
N ARG A 137 -1.27 -14.38 -16.83
CA ARG A 137 -0.83 -14.72 -18.19
C ARG A 137 0.19 -15.85 -18.23
N GLU A 138 1.08 -15.95 -17.23
CA GLU A 138 2.08 -17.03 -17.14
C GLU A 138 1.45 -18.44 -17.04
N VAL A 139 0.23 -18.54 -16.53
CA VAL A 139 -0.50 -19.81 -16.41
C VAL A 139 -1.67 -19.93 -17.39
N GLY A 140 -1.73 -19.05 -18.39
CA GLY A 140 -2.77 -19.08 -19.44
C GLY A 140 -4.14 -18.60 -18.99
N ILE A 141 -4.24 -17.83 -17.90
CA ILE A 141 -5.49 -17.18 -17.47
C ILE A 141 -5.52 -15.78 -18.09
N GLU A 142 -6.59 -15.51 -18.86
CA GLU A 142 -6.82 -14.17 -19.39
C GLU A 142 -7.36 -13.26 -18.28
N PRO A 143 -6.61 -12.20 -17.87
CA PRO A 143 -7.00 -11.38 -16.71
C PRO A 143 -8.37 -10.72 -16.85
N ASP A 144 -8.75 -10.31 -18.06
CA ASP A 144 -10.03 -9.62 -18.29
C ASP A 144 -11.25 -10.57 -18.20
N HIS A 145 -11.04 -11.87 -18.13
CA HIS A 145 -12.10 -12.86 -17.85
C HIS A 145 -12.35 -13.04 -16.34
N LEU A 146 -11.51 -12.49 -15.49
CA LEU A 146 -11.71 -12.53 -14.04
C LEU A 146 -12.74 -11.47 -13.60
N SER A 147 -13.37 -11.71 -12.46
CA SER A 147 -14.26 -10.72 -11.86
C SER A 147 -13.44 -9.64 -11.15
N HIS A 148 -13.56 -8.40 -11.63
CA HIS A 148 -12.90 -7.23 -11.04
C HIS A 148 -13.92 -6.24 -10.50
N SER A 149 -13.67 -5.74 -9.29
CA SER A 149 -14.43 -4.63 -8.70
C SER A 149 -13.46 -3.61 -8.12
N TYR A 150 -13.76 -2.32 -8.32
CA TYR A 150 -12.97 -1.21 -7.81
C TYR A 150 -13.76 -0.45 -6.76
N MET A 151 -13.13 -0.21 -5.62
CA MET A 151 -13.68 0.61 -4.55
C MET A 151 -13.82 2.08 -5.00
N GLY A 152 -14.81 2.78 -4.48
CA GLY A 152 -14.91 4.24 -4.60
C GLY A 152 -13.80 4.97 -3.83
N GLN A 153 -13.74 6.30 -4.02
CA GLN A 153 -12.82 7.14 -3.24
C GLN A 153 -13.39 7.38 -1.84
N GLY A 154 -12.55 7.20 -0.83
CA GLY A 154 -12.91 7.44 0.57
C GLY A 154 -13.14 6.16 1.38
N ASP A 155 -12.96 6.28 2.69
CA ASP A 155 -13.04 5.15 3.62
C ASP A 155 -14.46 4.60 3.80
N GLU A 156 -15.48 5.40 3.52
CA GLU A 156 -16.90 4.99 3.55
C GLU A 156 -17.19 3.82 2.62
N HIS A 157 -16.46 3.71 1.51
CA HIS A 157 -16.65 2.66 0.51
C HIS A 157 -16.19 1.26 0.93
N TYR A 158 -15.49 1.11 2.07
CA TYR A 158 -15.27 -0.23 2.63
C TYR A 158 -16.59 -0.92 3.01
N HIS A 159 -17.63 -0.16 3.33
CA HIS A 159 -18.97 -0.70 3.63
C HIS A 159 -19.68 -1.29 2.42
N ASP A 160 -19.22 -1.01 1.20
CA ASP A 160 -19.79 -1.56 -0.04
C ASP A 160 -19.28 -2.99 -0.33
N ILE A 161 -18.12 -3.38 0.24
CA ILE A 161 -17.46 -4.65 -0.05
C ILE A 161 -18.35 -5.87 0.22
N PRO A 162 -19.10 -5.97 1.33
CA PRO A 162 -20.01 -7.09 1.56
C PRO A 162 -21.02 -7.28 0.43
N ALA A 163 -21.62 -6.21 -0.06
CA ALA A 163 -22.61 -6.27 -1.15
C ALA A 163 -21.97 -6.79 -2.44
N VAL A 164 -20.74 -6.36 -2.76
CA VAL A 164 -19.97 -6.85 -3.92
C VAL A 164 -19.69 -8.34 -3.80
N VAL A 165 -19.23 -8.82 -2.65
CA VAL A 165 -18.93 -10.24 -2.42
C VAL A 165 -20.22 -11.08 -2.53
N LEU A 166 -21.30 -10.65 -1.87
CA LEU A 166 -22.59 -11.36 -1.87
C LEU A 166 -23.20 -11.46 -3.26
N ALA A 167 -23.01 -10.47 -4.13
CA ALA A 167 -23.49 -10.52 -5.52
C ALA A 167 -22.90 -11.70 -6.33
N HIS A 168 -21.74 -12.23 -5.89
CA HIS A 168 -21.08 -13.39 -6.51
C HIS A 168 -21.35 -14.73 -5.80
N ILE A 169 -22.24 -14.74 -4.77
CA ILE A 169 -22.68 -15.94 -4.05
C ILE A 169 -24.13 -16.23 -4.41
N ARG A 170 -24.39 -17.45 -4.95
CA ARG A 170 -25.73 -17.88 -5.32
C ARG A 170 -26.09 -19.16 -4.55
N GLU A 171 -27.20 -19.16 -3.87
CA GLU A 171 -27.66 -20.31 -3.08
C GLU A 171 -26.57 -20.86 -2.13
N GLY A 172 -25.82 -19.95 -1.48
CA GLY A 172 -24.72 -20.29 -0.57
C GLY A 172 -23.44 -20.79 -1.26
N LYS A 173 -23.38 -20.78 -2.59
CA LYS A 173 -22.22 -21.25 -3.36
C LYS A 173 -21.49 -20.07 -4.01
N PRO A 174 -20.20 -19.84 -3.71
CA PRO A 174 -19.41 -18.78 -4.33
C PRO A 174 -19.11 -19.13 -5.80
N GLY A 175 -19.26 -18.14 -6.69
CA GLY A 175 -18.83 -18.23 -8.09
C GLY A 175 -17.31 -18.11 -8.28
N PHE A 176 -16.58 -17.89 -7.20
CA PHE A 176 -15.12 -17.73 -7.13
C PHE A 176 -14.53 -18.75 -6.13
N ASP A 177 -13.25 -19.07 -6.26
CA ASP A 177 -12.53 -19.98 -5.35
C ASP A 177 -11.55 -19.23 -4.43
N SER A 178 -11.32 -17.97 -4.73
CA SER A 178 -10.41 -17.12 -3.96
C SER A 178 -10.77 -15.63 -4.10
N VAL A 179 -10.32 -14.81 -3.16
CA VAL A 179 -10.46 -13.34 -3.22
C VAL A 179 -9.09 -12.70 -3.08
N ILE A 180 -8.74 -11.86 -4.06
CA ILE A 180 -7.56 -11.02 -4.02
C ILE A 180 -7.98 -9.63 -3.59
N CYS A 181 -7.56 -9.21 -2.40
CA CYS A 181 -7.97 -7.95 -1.79
C CYS A 181 -6.91 -6.87 -2.02
N GLY A 182 -7.35 -5.69 -2.43
CA GLY A 182 -6.49 -4.54 -2.66
C GLY A 182 -5.76 -4.04 -1.41
N ASN A 183 -6.27 -4.35 -0.21
CA ASN A 183 -5.60 -4.17 1.07
C ASN A 183 -6.20 -5.06 2.17
N ASP A 184 -5.60 -5.07 3.36
CA ASP A 184 -6.06 -5.89 4.49
C ASP A 184 -7.39 -5.41 5.08
N ARG A 185 -7.77 -4.14 4.90
CA ARG A 185 -9.11 -3.64 5.31
C ARG A 185 -10.21 -4.24 4.42
N ILE A 186 -9.98 -4.35 3.12
CA ILE A 186 -10.87 -5.08 2.21
C ILE A 186 -10.93 -6.55 2.63
N ALA A 187 -9.78 -7.18 2.92
CA ALA A 187 -9.73 -8.56 3.39
C ALA A 187 -10.54 -8.76 4.67
N PHE A 188 -10.50 -7.81 5.61
CA PHE A 188 -11.32 -7.84 6.81
C PHE A 188 -12.83 -7.90 6.49
N MET A 189 -13.31 -7.05 5.59
CA MET A 189 -14.71 -7.04 5.17
C MET A 189 -15.10 -8.34 4.45
N VAL A 190 -14.18 -8.90 3.64
CA VAL A 190 -14.35 -10.20 2.99
C VAL A 190 -14.48 -11.33 4.01
N TYR A 191 -13.59 -11.38 5.03
CA TYR A 191 -13.67 -12.37 6.10
C TYR A 191 -15.03 -12.32 6.81
N GLN A 192 -15.46 -11.14 7.24
CA GLN A 192 -16.74 -10.95 7.91
C GLN A 192 -17.91 -11.47 7.03
N THR A 193 -17.84 -11.19 5.74
CA THR A 193 -18.89 -11.59 4.79
C THR A 193 -18.89 -13.10 4.58
N LEU A 194 -17.74 -13.72 4.28
CA LEU A 194 -17.64 -15.16 4.03
C LEU A 194 -18.02 -15.99 5.26
N LEU A 195 -17.47 -15.65 6.43
CA LEU A 195 -17.79 -16.33 7.69
C LEU A 195 -19.27 -16.16 8.08
N GLY A 196 -19.83 -14.96 7.84
CA GLY A 196 -21.27 -14.72 8.03
C GLY A 196 -22.18 -15.54 7.11
N GLN A 197 -21.67 -16.01 5.97
CA GLN A 197 -22.35 -16.95 5.06
C GLN A 197 -22.06 -18.44 5.39
N GLY A 198 -21.32 -18.71 6.47
CA GLY A 198 -20.90 -20.06 6.84
C GLY A 198 -19.82 -20.68 5.94
N LEU A 199 -19.16 -19.86 5.11
CA LEU A 199 -18.06 -20.31 4.25
C LEU A 199 -16.74 -20.31 5.04
N ARG A 200 -15.93 -21.35 4.85
CA ARG A 200 -14.67 -21.56 5.54
C ARG A 200 -13.50 -21.01 4.72
N ILE A 201 -12.57 -20.39 5.41
CA ILE A 201 -11.32 -19.89 4.82
C ILE A 201 -10.17 -20.78 5.31
N PRO A 202 -9.34 -21.35 4.44
CA PRO A 202 -9.36 -21.28 2.97
C PRO A 202 -10.16 -22.41 2.31
N GLN A 203 -10.81 -23.32 3.06
CA GLN A 203 -11.36 -24.57 2.55
C GLN A 203 -12.44 -24.38 1.46
N ASP A 204 -13.27 -23.35 1.60
CA ASP A 204 -14.31 -23.03 0.61
C ASP A 204 -13.87 -21.85 -0.28
N VAL A 205 -13.14 -20.87 0.29
CA VAL A 205 -12.62 -19.69 -0.41
C VAL A 205 -11.30 -19.24 0.23
N ALA A 206 -10.24 -19.16 -0.56
CA ALA A 206 -8.99 -18.52 -0.11
C ALA A 206 -9.09 -16.99 -0.11
N VAL A 207 -8.36 -16.34 0.79
CA VAL A 207 -8.29 -14.87 0.84
C VAL A 207 -6.85 -14.42 0.93
N VAL A 208 -6.49 -13.46 0.08
CA VAL A 208 -5.17 -12.83 0.04
C VAL A 208 -5.34 -11.33 0.23
N GLY A 209 -4.60 -10.77 1.19
CA GLY A 209 -4.55 -9.34 1.49
C GLY A 209 -3.35 -8.63 0.88
N TYR A 210 -3.23 -7.37 1.26
CA TYR A 210 -2.11 -6.50 0.95
C TYR A 210 -1.98 -5.45 2.06
N ASP A 211 -0.80 -5.15 2.51
CA ASP A 211 -0.31 -4.16 3.48
C ASP A 211 0.41 -4.81 4.67
N ASN A 212 0.00 -5.97 5.13
CA ASN A 212 0.35 -6.57 6.41
C ASN A 212 0.14 -5.58 7.57
N MET A 213 -1.13 -5.17 7.73
CA MET A 213 -1.50 -4.11 8.66
C MET A 213 -1.00 -4.39 10.07
N VAL A 214 -0.21 -3.47 10.61
CA VAL A 214 0.51 -3.60 11.88
C VAL A 214 -0.45 -3.95 13.02
N GLY A 215 -0.12 -5.04 13.75
CA GLY A 215 -0.88 -5.49 14.93
C GLY A 215 -2.25 -6.10 14.63
N ILE A 216 -2.60 -6.32 13.36
CA ILE A 216 -3.90 -6.86 12.96
C ILE A 216 -3.78 -8.07 12.03
N GLY A 217 -2.79 -8.11 11.13
CA GLY A 217 -2.65 -9.17 10.13
C GLY A 217 -2.64 -10.58 10.70
N ASP A 218 -2.03 -10.75 11.88
CA ASP A 218 -1.94 -12.04 12.57
C ASP A 218 -3.20 -12.39 13.37
N LEU A 219 -4.09 -11.43 13.61
CA LEU A 219 -5.31 -11.60 14.40
C LEU A 219 -6.50 -12.08 13.57
N PHE A 220 -6.37 -12.12 12.25
CA PHE A 220 -7.37 -12.79 11.42
C PHE A 220 -7.48 -14.27 11.79
N LEU A 221 -8.66 -14.83 11.69
CA LEU A 221 -8.90 -16.24 11.95
C LEU A 221 -9.58 -16.91 10.74
N PRO A 222 -8.80 -17.73 9.97
CA PRO A 222 -7.37 -18.01 10.08
C PRO A 222 -6.48 -16.80 9.76
N PRO A 223 -5.18 -16.80 10.17
CA PRO A 223 -4.25 -15.71 9.89
C PRO A 223 -4.14 -15.38 8.40
N LEU A 224 -4.23 -14.10 8.05
CA LEU A 224 -4.30 -13.60 6.67
C LEU A 224 -2.93 -13.67 5.97
N SER A 225 -2.88 -14.34 4.83
CA SER A 225 -1.77 -14.29 3.88
C SER A 225 -1.82 -12.95 3.14
N THR A 226 -0.72 -12.21 3.15
CA THR A 226 -0.71 -10.83 2.67
C THR A 226 0.65 -10.43 2.13
N VAL A 227 0.73 -9.30 1.45
CA VAL A 227 1.99 -8.67 1.03
C VAL A 227 2.33 -7.56 2.02
N GLN A 228 3.56 -7.53 2.51
CA GLN A 228 4.00 -6.45 3.40
C GLN A 228 4.37 -5.20 2.63
N LEU A 229 3.81 -4.05 3.02
CA LEU A 229 4.31 -2.76 2.61
C LEU A 229 5.64 -2.45 3.35
N PRO A 230 6.70 -2.06 2.62
CA PRO A 230 8.02 -1.84 3.21
C PRO A 230 8.15 -0.42 3.81
N HIS A 231 7.15 0.04 4.56
CA HIS A 231 7.07 1.40 5.07
C HIS A 231 8.26 1.74 5.97
N TYR A 232 8.66 0.80 6.83
CA TYR A 232 9.83 0.98 7.69
C TYR A 232 11.11 1.17 6.87
N ASP A 233 11.35 0.32 5.87
CA ASP A 233 12.53 0.43 5.01
C ASP A 233 12.51 1.69 4.14
N ILE A 234 11.34 2.11 3.67
CA ILE A 234 11.18 3.36 2.92
C ILE A 234 11.60 4.55 3.78
N GLY A 235 11.13 4.63 5.02
CA GLY A 235 11.52 5.70 5.94
C GLY A 235 13.01 5.68 6.25
N ARG A 236 13.55 4.51 6.56
CA ARG A 236 14.98 4.31 6.83
C ARG A 236 15.87 4.73 5.64
N LEU A 237 15.55 4.26 4.43
CA LEU A 237 16.31 4.62 3.23
C LEU A 237 16.21 6.10 2.89
N SER A 238 15.06 6.72 3.12
CA SER A 238 14.88 8.15 2.93
C SER A 238 15.72 8.98 3.91
N ALA A 239 15.78 8.56 5.17
CA ALA A 239 16.62 9.21 6.17
C ALA A 239 18.11 9.07 5.81
N LEU A 240 18.57 7.86 5.46
CA LEU A 240 19.95 7.62 5.06
C LEU A 240 20.34 8.41 3.80
N HIS A 241 19.42 8.59 2.85
CA HIS A 241 19.65 9.43 1.67
C HIS A 241 20.05 10.86 2.04
N ILE A 242 19.35 11.47 2.99
CA ILE A 242 19.68 12.82 3.47
C ILE A 242 20.98 12.80 4.29
N ILE A 243 21.13 11.87 5.22
CA ILE A 243 22.28 11.78 6.13
C ILE A 243 23.59 11.58 5.37
N HIS A 244 23.59 10.73 4.35
CA HIS A 244 24.79 10.44 3.55
C HIS A 244 25.04 11.46 2.44
N GLY A 245 24.10 12.38 2.20
CA GLY A 245 24.22 13.35 1.11
C GLY A 245 24.12 12.72 -0.26
N ASP A 246 23.31 11.66 -0.40
CA ASP A 246 23.09 11.01 -1.70
C ASP A 246 22.47 12.02 -2.68
N ASN A 247 22.89 11.96 -3.94
CA ASN A 247 22.50 12.95 -4.97
C ASN A 247 21.77 12.34 -6.16
N HIS A 248 21.43 11.03 -6.12
CA HIS A 248 20.61 10.44 -7.17
C HIS A 248 19.18 11.03 -7.16
N ARG A 249 18.53 11.04 -8.32
CA ARG A 249 17.18 11.54 -8.52
C ARG A 249 16.24 10.49 -9.09
N GLU A 250 16.55 9.24 -8.85
CA GLU A 250 15.82 8.09 -9.36
C GLU A 250 14.74 7.64 -8.39
N THR A 251 13.67 7.05 -8.92
CA THR A 251 12.69 6.29 -8.14
C THR A 251 13.27 4.92 -7.85
N ARG A 252 13.46 4.58 -6.58
CA ARG A 252 13.88 3.26 -6.12
C ARG A 252 12.70 2.50 -5.53
N LYS A 253 12.45 1.33 -6.08
CA LYS A 253 11.45 0.41 -5.57
C LYS A 253 12.03 -0.40 -4.41
N VAL A 254 11.30 -0.43 -3.30
CA VAL A 254 11.64 -1.20 -2.10
C VAL A 254 10.81 -2.47 -2.11
N ALA A 255 11.44 -3.61 -1.88
CA ALA A 255 10.80 -4.91 -1.96
C ALA A 255 9.57 -5.01 -1.04
N SER A 256 8.47 -5.51 -1.57
CA SER A 256 7.20 -5.77 -0.87
C SER A 256 7.02 -7.30 -0.74
N PRO A 257 7.55 -7.95 0.33
CA PRO A 257 7.58 -9.39 0.42
C PRO A 257 6.20 -10.00 0.61
N TRP A 258 5.98 -11.13 -0.05
CA TRP A 258 4.84 -12.02 0.20
C TRP A 258 4.99 -12.75 1.54
N LEU A 259 3.97 -12.70 2.36
CA LEU A 259 3.88 -13.34 3.68
C LEU A 259 2.78 -14.41 3.66
N PRO A 260 3.12 -15.68 3.37
CA PRO A 260 2.17 -16.78 3.41
C PRO A 260 1.76 -17.06 4.86
N ARG A 261 0.44 -17.24 5.07
CA ARG A 261 -0.17 -17.67 6.32
C ARG A 261 -1.25 -18.72 6.01
N ALA A 262 -2.31 -18.81 6.80
CA ALA A 262 -3.27 -19.90 6.73
C ALA A 262 -4.54 -19.59 5.94
N SER A 263 -4.62 -18.47 5.20
CA SER A 263 -5.83 -18.08 4.47
C SER A 263 -5.84 -18.47 3.00
N HIS A 264 -4.82 -19.20 2.50
CA HIS A 264 -4.74 -19.66 1.11
C HIS A 264 -4.12 -21.06 1.01
#